data_4c5f7f3a2ce5c5fba20102add937cfac
#
_entry.id   4c5f7f3a2ce5c5fba20102add937cfac
#
_cell.length_a   1.000
_cell.length_b   1.000
_cell.length_c   1.000
_cell.angle_alpha   90.00
_cell.angle_beta   90.00
_cell.angle_gamma   90.00
#
_symmetry.space_group_name_H-M   'P 1'
#
loop_
_entity.id
_entity.type
_entity.pdbx_description
1 polymer ?
#
loop_
_entity_poly.entity_id
_entity_poly.type
_entity_poly.pdbx_seq_one_letter_code
_entity_poly.pdbx_strand_id
1 'polypeptide(L)'
;MPDAGDVPLVADLSSTILSRPIDVSAFGLIYAGAQKNMGPSGLCVVIVRDDLIGNARPTTPSIWDYKAMADSDSMLNTPPTFGIYLLGKILAWVKDAGGLDAMAERNRAKAEALYGFIDASEYYRNPVALDSRSWMNVPFLQARPELDKTFVTEATAAGLTNLAGHRSVGGMRASIYNAMPADGVQALMDFMAAFERRNA
;
A
#
# COMPACT_ATOMS: atom_id res chain seq x y z
N MET A 1 0.00 -17.00 -4.80
CA MET A 1 1.25 -16.94 -4.00
C MET A 1 2.28 -17.85 -4.65
N PRO A 2 3.59 -17.57 -4.56
CA PRO A 2 4.60 -18.48 -5.06
C PRO A 2 4.57 -19.79 -4.29
N ASP A 3 4.89 -20.90 -4.97
CA ASP A 3 5.17 -22.17 -4.31
C ASP A 3 6.59 -22.08 -3.71
N ALA A 4 6.68 -22.04 -2.39
CA ALA A 4 7.94 -21.96 -1.66
C ALA A 4 8.41 -23.32 -1.11
N GLY A 5 7.65 -24.41 -1.34
CA GLY A 5 7.92 -25.70 -0.74
C GLY A 5 8.03 -25.60 0.78
N ASP A 6 9.09 -26.15 1.39
CA ASP A 6 9.32 -26.13 2.83
C ASP A 6 9.97 -24.82 3.34
N VAL A 7 10.29 -23.87 2.46
CA VAL A 7 10.94 -22.61 2.84
C VAL A 7 9.88 -21.61 3.35
N PRO A 8 10.07 -21.02 4.54
CA PRO A 8 9.13 -20.04 5.05
C PRO A 8 8.98 -18.83 4.11
N LEU A 9 7.75 -18.53 3.70
CA LEU A 9 7.46 -17.39 2.87
C LEU A 9 7.52 -16.10 3.71
N VAL A 10 8.29 -15.12 3.23
CA VAL A 10 8.40 -13.79 3.85
C VAL A 10 7.74 -12.76 2.94
N ALA A 11 6.91 -11.89 3.52
CA ALA A 11 6.20 -10.87 2.76
C ALA A 11 6.37 -9.46 3.33
N ASP A 12 6.71 -8.51 2.45
CA ASP A 12 6.50 -7.08 2.70
C ASP A 12 5.05 -6.72 2.33
N LEU A 13 4.21 -6.51 3.34
CA LEU A 13 2.83 -6.09 3.15
C LEU A 13 2.62 -4.60 3.46
N SER A 14 3.65 -3.77 3.46
CA SER A 14 3.54 -2.35 3.78
C SER A 14 2.45 -1.62 2.99
N SER A 15 2.22 -2.01 1.72
CA SER A 15 1.17 -1.38 0.91
C SER A 15 -0.19 -2.05 1.01
N THR A 16 -0.28 -3.26 1.55
CA THR A 16 -1.48 -4.11 1.43
C THR A 16 -2.10 -4.43 2.79
N ILE A 17 -1.31 -4.43 3.86
CA ILE A 17 -1.80 -4.74 5.21
C ILE A 17 -3.02 -3.88 5.55
N LEU A 18 -4.02 -4.47 6.21
CA LEU A 18 -5.31 -3.85 6.57
C LEU A 18 -6.17 -3.40 5.39
N SER A 19 -5.79 -3.67 4.13
CA SER A 19 -6.62 -3.31 2.97
C SER A 19 -7.71 -4.34 2.67
N ARG A 20 -7.51 -5.57 3.10
CA ARG A 20 -8.40 -6.72 2.95
C ARG A 20 -7.99 -7.85 3.89
N PRO A 21 -8.83 -8.87 4.13
CA PRO A 21 -8.42 -10.09 4.80
C PRO A 21 -7.26 -10.78 4.09
N ILE A 22 -6.35 -11.33 4.87
CA ILE A 22 -5.24 -12.17 4.41
C ILE A 22 -5.15 -13.41 5.28
N ASP A 23 -4.76 -14.53 4.71
CA ASP A 23 -4.40 -15.72 5.48
C ASP A 23 -2.97 -15.56 6.01
N VAL A 24 -2.87 -15.14 7.27
CA VAL A 24 -1.56 -14.93 7.94
C VAL A 24 -0.80 -16.24 8.07
N SER A 25 -1.48 -17.39 8.19
CA SER A 25 -0.86 -18.71 8.37
C SER A 25 -0.06 -19.18 7.15
N ALA A 26 -0.33 -18.60 5.98
CA ALA A 26 0.41 -18.89 4.75
C ALA A 26 1.85 -18.33 4.74
N PHE A 27 2.22 -17.51 5.74
CA PHE A 27 3.51 -16.86 5.81
C PHE A 27 4.31 -17.31 7.03
N GLY A 28 5.62 -17.43 6.88
CA GLY A 28 6.54 -17.56 8.00
C GLY A 28 6.77 -16.22 8.70
N LEU A 29 6.78 -15.14 7.91
CA LEU A 29 6.97 -13.79 8.42
C LEU A 29 6.29 -12.78 7.51
N ILE A 30 5.59 -11.82 8.10
CA ILE A 30 5.07 -10.63 7.46
C ILE A 30 5.69 -9.41 8.14
N TYR A 31 6.15 -8.44 7.38
CA TYR A 31 6.46 -7.12 7.93
C TYR A 31 5.75 -6.02 7.15
N ALA A 32 5.46 -4.91 7.82
CA ALA A 32 4.77 -3.78 7.23
C ALA A 32 5.13 -2.47 7.92
N GLY A 33 5.64 -1.52 7.15
CA GLY A 33 5.81 -0.14 7.59
C GLY A 33 4.45 0.55 7.78
N ALA A 34 4.28 1.28 8.89
CA ALA A 34 3.00 1.86 9.26
C ALA A 34 2.53 3.02 8.35
N GLN A 35 3.45 3.70 7.68
CA GLN A 35 3.23 4.99 6.98
C GLN A 35 2.23 4.97 5.81
N LYS A 36 1.60 3.85 5.53
CA LYS A 36 0.60 3.70 4.46
C LYS A 36 -0.80 3.52 5.04
N ASN A 37 -1.15 2.31 5.48
CA ASN A 37 -2.50 2.01 6.00
C ASN A 37 -2.60 2.01 7.53
N MET A 38 -1.49 2.07 8.27
CA MET A 38 -1.48 1.85 9.72
C MET A 38 -1.16 3.10 10.56
N GLY A 39 -0.63 4.17 9.96
CA GLY A 39 -0.28 5.37 10.73
C GLY A 39 0.88 6.17 10.16
N PRO A 40 1.63 6.88 11.01
CA PRO A 40 2.80 7.64 10.60
C PRO A 40 4.00 6.75 10.33
N SER A 41 5.02 7.31 9.65
CA SER A 41 6.33 6.67 9.52
C SER A 41 7.02 6.50 10.87
N GLY A 42 7.99 5.58 10.94
CA GLY A 42 8.80 5.34 12.14
C GLY A 42 8.35 4.12 12.97
N LEU A 43 7.33 3.39 12.50
CA LEU A 43 6.89 2.12 13.09
C LEU A 43 6.84 1.04 12.02
N CYS A 44 7.32 -0.15 12.35
CA CYS A 44 7.14 -1.36 11.55
C CYS A 44 6.45 -2.43 12.40
N VAL A 45 5.39 -3.02 11.87
CA VAL A 45 4.74 -4.18 12.47
C VAL A 45 5.32 -5.43 11.83
N VAL A 46 5.69 -6.40 12.68
CA VAL A 46 6.17 -7.72 12.26
C VAL A 46 5.23 -8.78 12.84
N ILE A 47 4.80 -9.69 12.00
CA ILE A 47 4.06 -10.90 12.39
C ILE A 47 4.95 -12.07 12.00
N VAL A 48 5.42 -12.79 12.98
CA VAL A 48 6.36 -13.91 12.78
C VAL A 48 5.80 -15.19 13.41
N ARG A 49 5.96 -16.30 12.71
CA ARG A 49 5.55 -17.61 13.19
C ARG A 49 6.45 -18.05 14.34
N ASP A 50 5.89 -18.61 15.40
CA ASP A 50 6.59 -18.90 16.66
C ASP A 50 7.81 -19.81 16.48
N ASP A 51 7.73 -20.81 15.59
CA ASP A 51 8.85 -21.73 15.32
C ASP A 51 10.07 -21.07 14.67
N LEU A 52 9.92 -19.85 14.14
CA LEU A 52 11.02 -19.06 13.56
C LEU A 52 11.71 -18.16 14.58
N ILE A 53 11.12 -17.94 15.77
CA ILE A 53 11.69 -17.15 16.84
C ILE A 53 12.81 -17.93 17.52
N GLY A 54 13.95 -17.27 17.82
CA GLY A 54 15.08 -17.87 18.52
C GLY A 54 16.11 -18.52 17.60
N ASN A 55 15.96 -18.41 16.28
CA ASN A 55 16.90 -18.96 15.30
C ASN A 55 17.90 -17.90 14.77
N ALA A 56 18.06 -16.79 15.47
CA ALA A 56 19.01 -15.76 15.09
C ALA A 56 20.47 -16.29 15.12
N ARG A 57 21.29 -15.86 14.17
CA ARG A 57 22.73 -16.20 14.17
C ARG A 57 23.41 -15.52 15.36
N PRO A 58 24.50 -16.10 15.95
CA PRO A 58 25.21 -15.49 17.06
C PRO A 58 25.74 -14.08 16.79
N THR A 59 25.93 -13.72 15.52
CA THR A 59 26.40 -12.40 15.09
C THR A 59 25.25 -11.40 14.81
N THR A 60 23.99 -11.83 14.98
CA THR A 60 22.84 -10.96 14.74
C THR A 60 22.75 -9.90 15.82
N PRO A 61 22.73 -8.60 15.47
CA PRO A 61 22.46 -7.55 16.44
C PRO A 61 21.13 -7.78 17.17
N SER A 62 21.11 -7.52 18.49
CA SER A 62 19.91 -7.77 19.32
C SER A 62 18.62 -7.10 18.80
N ILE A 63 18.74 -5.93 18.16
CA ILE A 63 17.62 -5.21 17.56
C ILE A 63 16.98 -5.96 16.37
N TRP A 64 17.67 -6.92 15.78
CA TRP A 64 17.19 -7.77 14.68
C TRP A 64 16.88 -9.19 15.13
N ASP A 65 17.02 -9.47 16.42
CA ASP A 65 16.66 -10.76 17.02
C ASP A 65 15.20 -10.71 17.49
N TYR A 66 14.33 -11.42 16.79
CA TYR A 66 12.90 -11.47 17.13
C TYR A 66 12.66 -12.09 18.51
N LYS A 67 13.55 -12.96 19.01
CA LYS A 67 13.42 -13.46 20.37
C LYS A 67 13.63 -12.35 21.39
N ALA A 68 14.65 -11.53 21.25
CA ALA A 68 14.89 -10.39 22.14
C ALA A 68 13.71 -9.39 22.11
N MET A 69 13.13 -9.15 20.94
CA MET A 69 11.95 -8.30 20.79
C MET A 69 10.71 -8.91 21.45
N ALA A 70 10.46 -10.21 21.24
CA ALA A 70 9.32 -10.92 21.82
C ALA A 70 9.39 -10.98 23.34
N ASP A 71 10.56 -11.34 23.89
CA ASP A 71 10.80 -11.43 25.36
C ASP A 71 10.64 -10.06 26.06
N SER A 72 10.69 -8.96 25.32
CA SER A 72 10.56 -7.59 25.81
C SER A 72 9.23 -6.94 25.44
N ASP A 73 8.21 -7.70 25.03
CA ASP A 73 6.91 -7.17 24.55
C ASP A 73 7.08 -6.06 23.50
N SER A 74 8.01 -6.24 22.59
CA SER A 74 8.40 -5.27 21.54
C SER A 74 9.06 -3.99 22.09
N MET A 75 9.44 -3.93 23.35
CA MET A 75 10.05 -2.78 24.02
C MET A 75 11.50 -3.02 24.42
N LEU A 76 12.26 -3.70 23.55
CA LEU A 76 13.71 -3.91 23.75
C LEU A 76 14.47 -2.58 23.92
N ASN A 77 14.01 -1.54 23.28
CA ASN A 77 14.44 -0.15 23.44
C ASN A 77 13.22 0.76 23.56
N THR A 78 13.41 2.02 23.88
CA THR A 78 12.32 3.01 23.99
C THR A 78 11.47 3.01 22.71
N PRO A 79 10.17 2.66 22.80
CA PRO A 79 9.32 2.53 21.61
C PRO A 79 8.86 3.89 21.08
N PRO A 80 8.47 3.99 19.80
CA PRO A 80 7.88 5.20 19.22
C PRO A 80 6.42 5.36 19.71
N THR A 81 6.25 5.76 20.97
CA THR A 81 4.98 5.78 21.71
C THR A 81 3.83 6.44 20.94
N PHE A 82 4.10 7.61 20.34
CA PHE A 82 3.08 8.34 19.56
C PHE A 82 2.64 7.56 18.31
N GLY A 83 3.59 6.92 17.62
CA GLY A 83 3.28 6.06 16.46
C GLY A 83 2.42 4.86 16.85
N ILE A 84 2.72 4.21 17.96
CA ILE A 84 1.93 3.10 18.52
C ILE A 84 0.53 3.56 18.91
N TYR A 85 0.41 4.72 19.58
CA TYR A 85 -0.89 5.29 19.93
C TYR A 85 -1.75 5.55 18.68
N LEU A 86 -1.19 6.16 17.63
CA LEU A 86 -1.90 6.41 16.38
C LEU A 86 -2.27 5.11 15.66
N LEU A 87 -1.39 4.12 15.63
CA LEU A 87 -1.71 2.79 15.12
C LEU A 87 -2.95 2.21 15.83
N GLY A 88 -3.00 2.28 17.17
CA GLY A 88 -4.15 1.84 17.95
C GLY A 88 -5.46 2.56 17.55
N LYS A 89 -5.40 3.87 17.28
CA LYS A 89 -6.58 4.64 16.80
C LYS A 89 -7.03 4.21 15.41
N ILE A 90 -6.09 3.94 14.50
CA ILE A 90 -6.40 3.47 13.16
C ILE A 90 -6.99 2.07 13.17
N LEU A 91 -6.46 1.16 14.00
CA LEU A 91 -7.04 -0.17 14.17
C LEU A 91 -8.48 -0.11 14.72
N ALA A 92 -8.75 0.77 15.69
CA ALA A 92 -10.09 1.02 16.17
C ALA A 92 -11.00 1.53 15.04
N TRP A 93 -10.55 2.53 14.28
CA TRP A 93 -11.30 3.04 13.12
C TRP A 93 -11.61 1.96 12.08
N VAL A 94 -10.66 1.07 11.76
CA VAL A 94 -10.91 -0.05 10.83
C VAL A 94 -11.99 -0.99 11.38
N LYS A 95 -11.96 -1.29 12.68
CA LYS A 95 -12.99 -2.12 13.34
C LYS A 95 -14.36 -1.45 13.28
N ASP A 96 -14.44 -0.17 13.64
CA ASP A 96 -15.68 0.62 13.65
C ASP A 96 -16.27 0.80 12.24
N ALA A 97 -15.40 0.81 11.24
CA ALA A 97 -15.77 0.89 9.82
C ALA A 97 -16.32 -0.43 9.23
N GLY A 98 -16.46 -1.48 10.04
CA GLY A 98 -16.95 -2.79 9.63
C GLY A 98 -15.86 -3.86 9.43
N GLY A 99 -14.63 -3.59 9.87
CA GLY A 99 -13.51 -4.53 9.80
C GLY A 99 -12.90 -4.67 8.41
N LEU A 100 -12.13 -5.74 8.24
CA LEU A 100 -11.36 -5.94 7.00
C LEU A 100 -12.23 -6.27 5.78
N ASP A 101 -13.38 -6.92 5.98
CA ASP A 101 -14.29 -7.24 4.86
C ASP A 101 -14.90 -5.97 4.27
N ALA A 102 -15.42 -5.08 5.10
CA ALA A 102 -15.96 -3.79 4.66
C ALA A 102 -14.85 -2.90 4.05
N MET A 103 -13.62 -2.98 4.59
CA MET A 103 -12.48 -2.26 4.02
C MET A 103 -12.10 -2.82 2.65
N ALA A 104 -12.14 -4.15 2.47
CA ALA A 104 -11.89 -4.80 1.19
C ALA A 104 -12.91 -4.37 0.13
N GLU A 105 -14.19 -4.31 0.46
CA GLU A 105 -15.24 -3.85 -0.46
C GLU A 105 -15.00 -2.41 -0.92
N ARG A 106 -14.71 -1.49 0.02
CA ARG A 106 -14.39 -0.09 -0.30
C ARG A 106 -13.15 0.04 -1.19
N ASN A 107 -12.09 -0.69 -0.86
CA ASN A 107 -10.85 -0.62 -1.61
C ASN A 107 -10.98 -1.24 -3.00
N ARG A 108 -11.70 -2.36 -3.11
CA ARG A 108 -12.00 -3.00 -4.37
C ARG A 108 -12.78 -2.05 -5.28
N ALA A 109 -13.86 -1.47 -4.78
CA ALA A 109 -14.68 -0.53 -5.56
C ALA A 109 -13.87 0.66 -6.11
N LYS A 110 -12.99 1.26 -5.28
CA LYS A 110 -12.08 2.33 -5.71
C LYS A 110 -11.12 1.87 -6.81
N ALA A 111 -10.49 0.71 -6.61
CA ALA A 111 -9.52 0.17 -7.54
C ALA A 111 -10.18 -0.22 -8.87
N GLU A 112 -11.31 -0.93 -8.84
CA GLU A 112 -12.05 -1.34 -10.03
C GLU A 112 -12.55 -0.15 -10.85
N ALA A 113 -13.03 0.92 -10.19
CA ALA A 113 -13.45 2.14 -10.88
C ALA A 113 -12.27 2.78 -11.64
N LEU A 114 -11.10 2.95 -10.97
CA LEU A 114 -9.95 3.58 -11.61
C LEU A 114 -9.33 2.70 -12.70
N TYR A 115 -9.18 1.39 -12.45
CA TYR A 115 -8.69 0.46 -13.48
C TYR A 115 -9.64 0.39 -14.67
N GLY A 116 -10.96 0.32 -14.43
CA GLY A 116 -11.96 0.31 -15.50
C GLY A 116 -11.90 1.57 -16.36
N PHE A 117 -11.70 2.73 -15.75
CA PHE A 117 -11.50 3.99 -16.47
C PHE A 117 -10.23 3.94 -17.34
N ILE A 118 -9.10 3.49 -16.78
CA ILE A 118 -7.83 3.38 -17.51
C ILE A 118 -7.93 2.38 -18.66
N ASP A 119 -8.51 1.21 -18.41
CA ASP A 119 -8.60 0.12 -19.39
C ASP A 119 -9.56 0.43 -20.55
N ALA A 120 -10.55 1.33 -20.33
CA ALA A 120 -11.47 1.80 -21.36
C ALA A 120 -10.91 2.97 -22.19
N SER A 121 -9.80 3.60 -21.77
CA SER A 121 -9.20 4.74 -22.45
C SER A 121 -8.26 4.29 -23.56
N GLU A 122 -8.27 4.99 -24.70
CA GLU A 122 -7.22 4.86 -25.72
C GLU A 122 -5.99 5.74 -25.41
N TYR A 123 -6.13 6.68 -24.48
CA TYR A 123 -5.08 7.62 -24.09
C TYR A 123 -4.27 7.14 -22.90
N TYR A 124 -4.91 6.48 -21.93
CA TYR A 124 -4.24 5.94 -20.73
C TYR A 124 -4.08 4.43 -20.83
N ARG A 125 -3.04 3.91 -20.20
CA ARG A 125 -2.83 2.46 -20.07
C ARG A 125 -2.20 2.10 -18.73
N ASN A 126 -2.56 0.94 -18.20
CA ASN A 126 -1.88 0.37 -17.03
C ASN A 126 -0.78 -0.61 -17.48
N PRO A 127 0.48 -0.49 -16.97
CA PRO A 127 1.57 -1.37 -17.37
C PRO A 127 1.60 -2.71 -16.62
N VAL A 128 0.72 -2.93 -15.63
CA VAL A 128 0.73 -4.11 -14.75
C VAL A 128 -0.23 -5.17 -15.27
N ALA A 129 0.21 -6.43 -15.27
CA ALA A 129 -0.61 -7.58 -15.61
C ALA A 129 -1.88 -7.64 -14.72
N LEU A 130 -3.01 -8.06 -15.29
CA LEU A 130 -4.32 -8.04 -14.64
C LEU A 130 -4.34 -8.75 -13.27
N ASP A 131 -3.70 -9.91 -13.18
CA ASP A 131 -3.62 -10.73 -11.98
C ASP A 131 -2.66 -10.19 -10.89
N SER A 132 -1.88 -9.19 -11.25
CA SER A 132 -0.85 -8.59 -10.38
C SER A 132 -1.18 -7.15 -9.97
N ARG A 133 -2.37 -6.66 -10.28
CA ARG A 133 -2.81 -5.29 -9.99
C ARG A 133 -3.05 -5.05 -8.50
N SER A 134 -2.44 -3.99 -7.98
CA SER A 134 -2.65 -3.55 -6.60
C SER A 134 -3.93 -2.72 -6.44
N TRP A 135 -4.68 -2.93 -5.34
CA TRP A 135 -5.80 -2.05 -4.99
C TRP A 135 -5.35 -0.75 -4.32
N MET A 136 -4.08 -0.66 -3.90
CA MET A 136 -3.56 0.48 -3.15
C MET A 136 -2.74 1.44 -3.99
N ASN A 137 -2.05 0.93 -5.02
CA ASN A 137 -1.20 1.72 -5.91
C ASN A 137 -1.53 1.38 -7.36
N VAL A 138 -2.08 2.33 -8.07
CA VAL A 138 -2.47 2.21 -9.46
C VAL A 138 -1.52 3.03 -10.33
N PRO A 139 -0.48 2.41 -10.93
CA PRO A 139 0.37 3.09 -11.90
C PRO A 139 -0.39 3.25 -13.22
N PHE A 140 -0.16 4.34 -13.92
CA PHE A 140 -0.68 4.54 -15.27
C PHE A 140 0.26 5.38 -16.11
N LEU A 141 0.20 5.15 -17.40
CA LEU A 141 0.96 5.86 -18.43
C LEU A 141 -0.04 6.54 -19.37
N GLN A 142 0.39 7.60 -20.03
CA GLN A 142 -0.41 8.26 -21.06
C GLN A 142 0.24 8.10 -22.43
N ALA A 143 -0.51 8.31 -23.49
CA ALA A 143 -0.08 8.18 -24.88
C ALA A 143 1.03 9.17 -25.25
N ARG A 144 1.11 10.30 -24.53
CA ARG A 144 2.09 11.38 -24.75
C ARG A 144 3.00 11.54 -23.52
N PRO A 145 4.06 10.73 -23.37
CA PRO A 145 4.95 10.76 -22.20
C PRO A 145 5.64 12.10 -21.98
N GLU A 146 5.84 12.90 -23.03
CA GLU A 146 6.38 14.25 -22.94
C GLU A 146 5.51 15.20 -22.12
N LEU A 147 4.23 14.88 -21.93
CA LEU A 147 3.27 15.63 -21.12
C LEU A 147 3.18 15.15 -19.65
N ASP A 148 3.95 14.15 -19.22
CA ASP A 148 3.88 13.64 -17.85
C ASP A 148 4.08 14.75 -16.79
N LYS A 149 5.04 15.63 -17.01
CA LYS A 149 5.29 16.78 -16.12
C LYS A 149 4.14 17.78 -16.13
N THR A 150 3.57 18.04 -17.29
CA THR A 150 2.40 18.93 -17.43
C THR A 150 1.21 18.36 -16.69
N PHE A 151 0.92 17.06 -16.89
CA PHE A 151 -0.14 16.35 -16.16
C PHE A 151 0.01 16.51 -14.65
N VAL A 152 1.19 16.18 -14.10
CA VAL A 152 1.45 16.27 -12.64
C VAL A 152 1.33 17.70 -12.13
N THR A 153 1.77 18.69 -12.89
CA THR A 153 1.69 20.11 -12.52
C THR A 153 0.24 20.60 -12.49
N GLU A 154 -0.54 20.31 -13.55
CA GLU A 154 -1.96 20.71 -13.63
C GLU A 154 -2.80 19.95 -12.58
N ALA A 155 -2.56 18.65 -12.38
CA ALA A 155 -3.22 17.87 -11.35
C ALA A 155 -2.96 18.45 -9.95
N THR A 156 -1.71 18.82 -9.65
CA THR A 156 -1.34 19.44 -8.39
C THR A 156 -2.07 20.78 -8.19
N ALA A 157 -2.17 21.61 -9.24
CA ALA A 157 -2.92 22.86 -9.21
C ALA A 157 -4.43 22.64 -8.99
N ALA A 158 -4.96 21.49 -9.44
CA ALA A 158 -6.33 21.06 -9.18
C ALA A 158 -6.54 20.38 -7.82
N GLY A 159 -5.51 20.32 -6.95
CA GLY A 159 -5.58 19.68 -5.63
C GLY A 159 -5.28 18.19 -5.62
N LEU A 160 -4.92 17.58 -6.76
CA LEU A 160 -4.56 16.18 -6.90
C LEU A 160 -3.03 16.02 -6.78
N THR A 161 -2.55 15.81 -5.57
CA THR A 161 -1.11 15.82 -5.26
C THR A 161 -0.48 14.43 -5.29
N ASN A 162 0.87 14.40 -5.42
CA ASN A 162 1.68 13.17 -5.32
C ASN A 162 1.40 12.11 -6.40
N LEU A 163 1.02 12.53 -7.60
CA LEU A 163 0.71 11.63 -8.72
C LEU A 163 1.93 11.22 -9.54
N ALA A 164 3.10 11.82 -9.34
CA ALA A 164 4.31 11.43 -10.08
C ALA A 164 4.63 9.93 -9.87
N GLY A 165 4.91 9.23 -10.94
CA GLY A 165 5.27 7.81 -10.92
C GLY A 165 6.63 7.55 -10.28
N HIS A 166 6.95 6.28 -10.07
CA HIS A 166 8.25 5.89 -9.52
C HIS A 166 9.36 6.20 -10.53
N ARG A 167 10.53 6.65 -10.04
CA ARG A 167 11.67 7.08 -10.89
C ARG A 167 12.11 6.02 -11.91
N SER A 168 11.97 4.73 -11.56
CA SER A 168 12.37 3.62 -12.45
C SER A 168 11.30 3.24 -13.48
N VAL A 169 10.03 3.66 -13.29
CA VAL A 169 8.90 3.27 -14.15
C VAL A 169 8.42 4.44 -15.00
N GLY A 170 8.52 5.66 -14.47
CA GLY A 170 7.95 6.85 -15.10
C GLY A 170 6.43 6.94 -14.94
N GLY A 171 5.81 7.75 -15.77
CA GLY A 171 4.36 7.97 -15.78
C GLY A 171 3.81 8.54 -14.49
N MET A 172 2.61 8.12 -14.13
CA MET A 172 1.89 8.54 -12.94
C MET A 172 1.53 7.34 -12.06
N ARG A 173 1.23 7.61 -10.78
CA ARG A 173 0.77 6.61 -9.82
C ARG A 173 -0.23 7.21 -8.85
N ALA A 174 -1.44 6.67 -8.84
CA ALA A 174 -2.43 6.98 -7.82
C ALA A 174 -2.22 6.07 -6.60
N SER A 175 -2.00 6.67 -5.43
CA SER A 175 -1.93 5.96 -4.14
C SER A 175 -3.26 6.14 -3.43
N ILE A 176 -4.11 5.10 -3.45
CA ILE A 176 -5.51 5.13 -2.99
C ILE A 176 -5.72 4.26 -1.75
N TYR A 177 -4.87 4.45 -0.73
CA TYR A 177 -4.90 3.70 0.52
C TYR A 177 -6.27 3.77 1.24
N ASN A 178 -6.40 3.03 2.34
CA ASN A 178 -7.68 2.87 3.06
C ASN A 178 -8.40 4.19 3.36
N ALA A 179 -7.66 5.23 3.74
CA ALA A 179 -8.23 6.53 4.10
C ALA A 179 -8.64 7.39 2.90
N MET A 180 -8.24 7.04 1.66
CA MET A 180 -8.66 7.76 0.46
C MET A 180 -10.16 7.53 0.22
N PRO A 181 -11.01 8.58 0.20
CA PRO A 181 -12.42 8.43 -0.12
C PRO A 181 -12.64 8.13 -1.61
N ALA A 182 -13.80 7.56 -1.95
CA ALA A 182 -14.17 7.28 -3.33
C ALA A 182 -14.22 8.57 -4.17
N ASP A 183 -14.69 9.67 -3.58
CA ASP A 183 -14.76 10.99 -4.24
C ASP A 183 -13.38 11.48 -4.70
N GLY A 184 -12.30 11.16 -3.95
CA GLY A 184 -10.94 11.50 -4.36
C GLY A 184 -10.49 10.73 -5.60
N VAL A 185 -10.92 9.47 -5.74
CA VAL A 185 -10.68 8.66 -6.94
C VAL A 185 -11.51 9.19 -8.12
N GLN A 186 -12.78 9.57 -7.87
CA GLN A 186 -13.64 10.17 -8.89
C GLN A 186 -13.05 11.49 -9.41
N ALA A 187 -12.59 12.37 -8.51
CA ALA A 187 -11.95 13.64 -8.89
C ALA A 187 -10.70 13.41 -9.79
N LEU A 188 -9.93 12.36 -9.52
CA LEU A 188 -8.82 11.99 -10.40
C LEU A 188 -9.30 11.56 -11.78
N MET A 189 -10.30 10.70 -11.88
CA MET A 189 -10.86 10.25 -13.16
C MET A 189 -11.44 11.41 -13.97
N ASP A 190 -12.16 12.33 -13.33
CA ASP A 190 -12.71 13.53 -13.98
C ASP A 190 -11.59 14.43 -14.53
N PHE A 191 -10.52 14.62 -13.75
CA PHE A 191 -9.33 15.35 -14.20
C PHE A 191 -8.66 14.65 -15.39
N MET A 192 -8.47 13.33 -15.31
CA MET A 192 -7.86 12.53 -16.38
C MET A 192 -8.68 12.66 -17.69
N ALA A 193 -9.99 12.53 -17.61
CA ALA A 193 -10.88 12.70 -18.76
C ALA A 193 -10.80 14.12 -19.37
N ALA A 194 -10.71 15.15 -18.52
CA ALA A 194 -10.55 16.53 -18.98
C ALA A 194 -9.17 16.78 -19.62
N PHE A 195 -8.13 16.19 -19.08
CA PHE A 195 -6.77 16.28 -19.61
C PHE A 195 -6.66 15.58 -20.97
N GLU A 196 -7.19 14.36 -21.09
CA GLU A 196 -7.25 13.61 -22.36
C GLU A 196 -7.94 14.42 -23.46
N ARG A 197 -9.15 14.96 -23.22
CA ARG A 197 -9.88 15.78 -24.22
C ARG A 197 -9.09 16.97 -24.76
N ARG A 198 -8.13 17.51 -24.00
CA ARG A 198 -7.30 18.64 -24.43
C ARG A 198 -6.03 18.23 -25.14
N ASN A 199 -5.60 16.98 -25.01
CA ASN A 199 -4.28 16.53 -25.41
C ASN A 199 -4.28 15.26 -26.30
N ALA A 200 -5.42 14.64 -26.55
CA ALA A 200 -5.56 13.49 -27.46
C ALA A 200 -5.45 13.90 -28.92
#